data_dc866334aedeff4b1032d513e31f26e1
#
_entry.id   dc866334aedeff4b1032d513e31f26e1
#
_cell.length_a   1.000
_cell.length_b   1.000
_cell.length_c   1.000
_cell.angle_alpha   90.00
_cell.angle_beta   90.00
_cell.angle_gamma   90.00
#
_symmetry.space_group_name_H-M   'P 1'
#
loop_
_entity.id
_entity.type
_entity.pdbx_description
1 polymer ?
#
loop_
_entity_poly.entity_id
_entity_poly.type
_entity_poly.pdbx_seq_one_letter_code
_entity_poly.pdbx_strand_id
1 'polypeptide(L)'
;GGHMAARGTTPFEEAVAVAYTSPVGLGGGSFHLANSKEGPADTVFLGVFRRDALQAVGGYDPTLLRAQDWDLNYRLRKAGETVWFSPELEVTYRPRPNVRALSRQFFRTGQWRREVMRRNPDTISARYLAPPVAVMGIAAGTLAAVASGLGGPRWLSWGAVAPVGYVGAV
;
A
#
# COMPACT_ATOMS: atom_id res chain seq x y z
N GLY A 1 3.64 4.76 -16.68
CA GLY A 1 4.45 3.80 -15.92
C GLY A 1 3.80 2.43 -15.87
N GLY A 2 4.41 1.49 -15.15
CA GLY A 2 4.13 0.08 -15.34
C GLY A 2 3.82 -0.74 -14.09
N HIS A 3 3.85 -2.04 -14.28
CA HIS A 3 3.59 -3.07 -13.30
C HIS A 3 4.83 -3.31 -12.43
N MET A 4 4.64 -3.38 -11.14
CA MET A 4 5.65 -3.75 -10.15
C MET A 4 5.61 -5.26 -9.92
N ALA A 5 6.41 -6.02 -10.66
CA ALA A 5 6.52 -7.46 -10.50
C ALA A 5 7.35 -7.80 -9.24
N ALA A 6 6.68 -8.01 -8.13
CA ALA A 6 7.36 -8.41 -6.90
C ALA A 6 7.89 -9.84 -7.03
N ARG A 7 9.21 -10.02 -6.83
CA ARG A 7 9.89 -11.34 -6.91
C ARG A 7 10.85 -11.48 -5.74
N GLY A 8 10.69 -12.55 -4.96
CA GLY A 8 11.59 -12.92 -3.88
C GLY A 8 12.76 -13.78 -4.35
N THR A 9 13.82 -13.84 -3.56
CA THR A 9 14.95 -14.78 -3.72
C THR A 9 15.16 -15.63 -2.46
N THR A 10 14.40 -15.34 -1.41
CA THR A 10 14.35 -16.14 -0.17
C THR A 10 12.90 -16.47 0.14
N PRO A 11 12.61 -17.52 0.94
CA PRO A 11 11.24 -17.87 1.32
C PRO A 11 10.46 -16.70 1.95
N PHE A 12 11.13 -15.87 2.75
CA PHE A 12 10.50 -14.67 3.32
C PHE A 12 10.15 -13.63 2.24
N GLU A 13 11.08 -13.34 1.35
CA GLU A 13 10.83 -12.39 0.24
C GLU A 13 9.75 -12.90 -0.69
N GLU A 14 9.68 -14.20 -0.96
CA GLU A 14 8.62 -14.81 -1.78
C GLU A 14 7.25 -14.67 -1.13
N ALA A 15 7.13 -14.95 0.17
CA ALA A 15 5.90 -14.74 0.92
C ALA A 15 5.46 -13.26 0.87
N VAL A 16 6.39 -12.32 1.02
CA VAL A 16 6.09 -10.89 0.90
C VAL A 16 5.70 -10.52 -0.55
N ALA A 17 6.32 -11.12 -1.57
CA ALA A 17 5.97 -10.89 -2.96
C ALA A 17 4.53 -11.35 -3.26
N VAL A 18 4.13 -12.52 -2.77
CA VAL A 18 2.74 -13.01 -2.87
C VAL A 18 1.77 -12.04 -2.21
N ALA A 19 2.08 -11.57 -0.99
CA ALA A 19 1.25 -10.59 -0.30
C ALA A 19 1.16 -9.26 -1.08
N TYR A 20 2.23 -8.81 -1.74
CA TYR A 20 2.25 -7.58 -2.52
C TYR A 20 1.38 -7.64 -3.77
N THR A 21 1.27 -8.80 -4.39
CA THR A 21 0.46 -9.03 -5.60
C THR A 21 -0.97 -9.50 -5.28
N SER A 22 -1.29 -9.69 -4.01
CA SER A 22 -2.63 -10.07 -3.56
C SER A 22 -3.54 -8.84 -3.40
N PRO A 23 -4.81 -8.90 -3.84
CA PRO A 23 -5.79 -7.84 -3.58
C PRO A 23 -6.02 -7.56 -2.09
N VAL A 24 -5.84 -8.57 -1.23
CA VAL A 24 -6.01 -8.47 0.22
C VAL A 24 -4.76 -7.88 0.89
N GLY A 25 -3.57 -8.05 0.30
CA GLY A 25 -2.31 -7.61 0.89
C GLY A 25 -2.08 -6.10 0.82
N LEU A 26 -1.72 -5.56 -0.35
CA LEU A 26 -1.51 -4.12 -0.53
C LEU A 26 -2.73 -3.37 -1.09
N GLY A 27 -3.79 -4.11 -1.42
CA GLY A 27 -5.05 -3.55 -1.94
C GLY A 27 -4.90 -2.94 -3.34
N GLY A 28 -5.99 -2.44 -3.88
CA GLY A 28 -6.28 -2.11 -5.26
C GLY A 28 -5.45 -1.06 -6.02
N GLY A 29 -4.16 -1.00 -5.84
CA GLY A 29 -3.31 -0.25 -6.78
C GLY A 29 -3.08 -1.05 -8.05
N SER A 30 -3.47 -0.52 -9.22
CA SER A 30 -3.33 -1.22 -10.51
C SER A 30 -1.92 -1.74 -10.78
N PHE A 31 -0.90 -1.02 -10.36
CA PHE A 31 0.50 -1.38 -10.57
C PHE A 31 1.01 -2.55 -9.71
N HIS A 32 0.22 -3.05 -8.75
CA HIS A 32 0.54 -4.23 -7.94
C HIS A 32 -0.07 -5.52 -8.49
N LEU A 33 -1.15 -5.42 -9.26
CA LEU A 33 -1.89 -6.58 -9.73
C LEU A 33 -1.51 -6.92 -11.18
N ALA A 34 -1.01 -8.13 -11.41
CA ALA A 34 -0.59 -8.59 -12.74
C ALA A 34 -1.70 -8.53 -13.80
N ASN A 35 -2.96 -8.69 -13.39
CA ASN A 35 -4.12 -8.69 -14.28
C ASN A 35 -4.79 -7.31 -14.41
N SER A 36 -4.16 -6.24 -13.95
CA SER A 36 -4.71 -4.89 -14.12
C SER A 36 -4.76 -4.51 -15.58
N LYS A 37 -5.90 -3.95 -15.99
CA LYS A 37 -6.07 -3.46 -17.36
C LYS A 37 -5.26 -2.18 -17.56
N GLU A 38 -4.75 -2.01 -18.78
CA GLU A 38 -4.16 -0.76 -19.23
C GLU A 38 -5.18 0.38 -19.13
N GLY A 39 -4.71 1.57 -18.74
CA GLY A 39 -5.59 2.74 -18.67
C GLY A 39 -5.15 3.80 -17.66
N PRO A 40 -6.01 4.83 -17.46
CA PRO A 40 -5.79 5.86 -16.47
C PRO A 40 -5.67 5.28 -15.05
N ALA A 41 -4.69 5.80 -14.29
CA ALA A 41 -4.44 5.36 -12.92
C ALA A 41 -4.13 6.54 -12.01
N ASP A 42 -4.36 6.36 -10.71
CA ASP A 42 -4.02 7.37 -9.69
C ASP A 42 -2.52 7.58 -9.57
N THR A 43 -1.77 6.49 -9.69
CA THR A 43 -0.31 6.45 -9.62
C THR A 43 0.19 5.19 -10.32
N VAL A 44 1.45 5.23 -10.71
CA VAL A 44 2.13 4.12 -11.40
C VAL A 44 3.48 3.85 -10.77
N PHE A 45 4.01 2.66 -10.98
CA PHE A 45 5.36 2.33 -10.57
C PHE A 45 6.37 2.81 -11.63
N LEU A 46 7.42 3.50 -11.20
CA LEU A 46 8.48 4.06 -12.06
C LEU A 46 7.92 4.82 -13.28
N GLY A 47 7.25 5.95 -13.00
CA GLY A 47 6.67 6.79 -14.05
C GLY A 47 7.72 7.37 -14.99
N VAL A 48 7.40 7.37 -16.29
CA VAL A 48 8.10 8.15 -17.31
C VAL A 48 7.22 9.34 -17.64
N PHE A 49 7.78 10.53 -17.63
CA PHE A 49 7.03 11.78 -17.74
C PHE A 49 7.48 12.59 -18.93
N ARG A 50 6.55 13.26 -19.58
CA ARG A 50 6.88 14.31 -20.55
C ARG A 50 7.53 15.47 -19.80
N ARG A 51 8.58 16.02 -20.38
CA ARG A 51 9.37 17.09 -19.75
C ARG A 51 8.52 18.35 -19.52
N ASP A 52 7.71 18.73 -20.49
CA ASP A 52 6.82 19.88 -20.41
C ASP A 52 5.79 19.75 -19.29
N ALA A 53 5.14 18.59 -19.16
CA ALA A 53 4.19 18.30 -18.10
C ALA A 53 4.87 18.32 -16.72
N LEU A 54 6.07 17.73 -16.62
CA LEU A 54 6.85 17.73 -15.38
C LEU A 54 7.24 19.15 -14.96
N GLN A 55 7.68 19.99 -15.91
CA GLN A 55 8.06 21.39 -15.65
C GLN A 55 6.84 22.23 -15.27
N ALA A 56 5.69 22.02 -15.91
CA ALA A 56 4.46 22.75 -15.61
C ALA A 56 3.99 22.59 -14.15
N VAL A 57 4.25 21.43 -13.53
CA VAL A 57 3.90 21.18 -12.12
C VAL A 57 5.06 21.40 -11.15
N GLY A 58 6.20 21.93 -11.60
CA GLY A 58 7.36 22.22 -10.76
C GLY A 58 8.22 21.01 -10.37
N GLY A 59 8.07 19.87 -11.05
CA GLY A 59 8.88 18.68 -10.81
C GLY A 59 8.56 17.98 -9.49
N TYR A 60 9.53 17.24 -8.95
CA TYR A 60 9.44 16.60 -7.64
C TYR A 60 9.58 17.62 -6.51
N ASP A 61 8.77 17.47 -5.46
CA ASP A 61 8.89 18.27 -4.23
C ASP A 61 10.11 17.79 -3.43
N PRO A 62 11.16 18.62 -3.28
CA PRO A 62 12.38 18.23 -2.56
C PRO A 62 12.17 18.05 -1.06
N THR A 63 11.06 18.52 -0.50
CA THR A 63 10.73 18.35 0.92
C THR A 63 10.13 16.98 1.23
N LEU A 64 9.71 16.25 0.20
CA LEU A 64 9.17 14.89 0.34
C LEU A 64 10.29 13.87 0.13
N LEU A 65 10.78 13.26 1.20
CA LEU A 65 11.77 12.17 1.12
C LEU A 65 11.17 10.84 0.66
N ARG A 66 9.84 10.69 0.72
CA ARG A 66 9.07 9.54 0.25
C ARG A 66 7.69 10.01 -0.20
N ALA A 67 6.99 9.14 -0.93
CA ALA A 67 5.70 9.44 -1.56
C ALA A 67 5.78 10.59 -2.59
N GLN A 68 6.98 10.97 -3.02
CA GLN A 68 7.18 12.00 -4.04
C GLN A 68 6.57 11.62 -5.39
N ASP A 69 6.61 10.34 -5.76
CA ASP A 69 6.00 9.84 -6.99
C ASP A 69 4.48 9.99 -6.95
N TRP A 70 3.90 9.67 -5.79
CA TRP A 70 2.46 9.80 -5.60
C TRP A 70 2.01 11.26 -5.61
N ASP A 71 2.75 12.15 -4.95
CA ASP A 71 2.49 13.60 -4.94
C ASP A 71 2.61 14.18 -6.34
N LEU A 72 3.66 13.81 -7.08
CA LEU A 72 3.84 14.25 -8.47
C LEU A 72 2.68 13.80 -9.36
N ASN A 73 2.30 12.52 -9.30
CA ASN A 73 1.18 11.99 -10.07
C ASN A 73 -0.15 12.68 -9.70
N TYR A 74 -0.34 13.02 -8.42
CA TYR A 74 -1.49 13.78 -7.97
C TYR A 74 -1.50 15.20 -8.59
N ARG A 75 -0.37 15.94 -8.55
CA ARG A 75 -0.27 17.29 -9.12
C ARG A 75 -0.43 17.29 -10.64
N LEU A 76 0.12 16.29 -11.35
CA LEU A 76 -0.09 16.11 -12.78
C LEU A 76 -1.58 15.93 -13.10
N ARG A 77 -2.28 15.04 -12.41
CA ARG A 77 -3.73 14.83 -12.62
C ARG A 77 -4.55 16.09 -12.30
N LYS A 78 -4.17 16.82 -11.26
CA LYS A 78 -4.82 18.09 -10.91
C LYS A 78 -4.60 19.18 -11.95
N ALA A 79 -3.50 19.13 -12.69
CA ALA A 79 -3.20 19.99 -13.82
C ALA A 79 -3.90 19.55 -15.14
N GLY A 80 -4.72 18.49 -15.10
CA GLY A 80 -5.44 17.99 -16.29
C GLY A 80 -4.68 16.92 -17.08
N GLU A 81 -3.48 16.52 -16.64
CA GLU A 81 -2.72 15.45 -17.28
C GLU A 81 -3.25 14.07 -16.91
N THR A 82 -3.03 13.09 -17.78
CA THR A 82 -3.42 11.71 -17.52
C THR A 82 -2.20 10.88 -17.12
N VAL A 83 -2.24 10.28 -15.93
CA VAL A 83 -1.29 9.25 -15.52
C VAL A 83 -1.76 7.92 -16.11
N TRP A 84 -0.93 7.31 -16.96
CA TRP A 84 -1.29 6.09 -17.70
C TRP A 84 -0.52 4.88 -17.18
N PHE A 85 -1.25 3.82 -16.87
CA PHE A 85 -0.69 2.51 -16.51
C PHE A 85 -0.66 1.60 -17.73
N SER A 86 0.49 0.97 -17.99
CA SER A 86 0.62 -0.09 -18.98
C SER A 86 1.20 -1.35 -18.33
N PRO A 87 0.49 -2.50 -18.40
CA PRO A 87 1.00 -3.77 -17.88
C PRO A 87 2.18 -4.32 -18.66
N GLU A 88 2.39 -3.86 -19.91
CA GLU A 88 3.55 -4.26 -20.73
C GLU A 88 4.88 -3.74 -20.16
N LEU A 89 4.83 -2.64 -19.40
CA LEU A 89 5.99 -2.07 -18.73
C LEU A 89 6.17 -2.77 -17.37
N GLU A 90 6.78 -3.94 -17.37
CA GLU A 90 7.06 -4.68 -16.15
C GLU A 90 8.45 -4.35 -15.58
N VAL A 91 8.50 -4.06 -14.28
CA VAL A 91 9.75 -3.85 -13.55
C VAL A 91 9.81 -4.77 -12.34
N THR A 92 10.87 -5.55 -12.24
CA THR A 92 11.10 -6.41 -11.09
C THR A 92 11.34 -5.59 -9.83
N TYR A 93 10.57 -5.87 -8.79
CA TYR A 93 10.75 -5.31 -7.45
C TYR A 93 11.13 -6.40 -6.47
N ARG A 94 12.23 -6.23 -5.77
CA ARG A 94 12.65 -7.14 -4.71
C ARG A 94 12.12 -6.66 -3.35
N PRO A 95 11.31 -7.46 -2.65
CA PRO A 95 10.84 -7.15 -1.31
C PRO A 95 11.97 -6.99 -0.29
N ARG A 96 11.66 -6.46 0.89
CA ARG A 96 12.64 -6.36 1.98
C ARG A 96 13.00 -7.73 2.52
N PRO A 97 14.29 -7.98 2.86
CA PRO A 97 14.79 -9.33 3.15
C PRO A 97 14.38 -9.87 4.51
N ASN A 98 13.82 -9.06 5.39
CA ASN A 98 13.41 -9.49 6.73
C ASN A 98 12.32 -8.59 7.32
N VAL A 99 11.65 -9.10 8.37
CA VAL A 99 10.55 -8.42 9.07
C VAL A 99 10.94 -7.03 9.55
N ARG A 100 12.13 -6.84 10.11
CA ARG A 100 12.58 -5.54 10.63
C ARG A 100 12.69 -4.48 9.52
N ALA A 101 13.26 -4.86 8.38
CA ALA A 101 13.40 -3.95 7.23
C ALA A 101 12.02 -3.64 6.61
N LEU A 102 11.16 -4.64 6.52
CA LEU A 102 9.79 -4.50 6.01
C LEU A 102 8.96 -3.59 6.92
N SER A 103 8.94 -3.82 8.23
CA SER A 103 8.23 -3.00 9.21
C SER A 103 8.70 -1.54 9.18
N ARG A 104 10.02 -1.32 9.08
CA ARG A 104 10.58 0.03 8.93
C ARG A 104 10.11 0.70 7.63
N GLN A 105 10.03 -0.05 6.54
CA GLN A 105 9.51 0.47 5.28
C GLN A 105 8.06 0.90 5.41
N PHE A 106 7.18 0.04 5.95
CA PHE A 106 5.76 0.36 6.12
C PHE A 106 5.52 1.51 7.09
N PHE A 107 6.24 1.52 8.21
CA PHE A 107 6.16 2.64 9.16
C PHE A 107 6.49 3.98 8.51
N ARG A 108 7.61 4.05 7.79
CA ARG A 108 8.02 5.26 7.06
C ARG A 108 7.02 5.63 5.96
N THR A 109 6.51 4.64 5.22
CA THR A 109 5.49 4.88 4.20
C THR A 109 4.22 5.46 4.82
N GLY A 110 3.79 4.95 5.98
CA GLY A 110 2.65 5.50 6.72
C GLY A 110 2.85 6.94 7.18
N GLN A 111 4.05 7.26 7.72
CA GLN A 111 4.39 8.62 8.12
C GLN A 111 4.28 9.62 6.96
N TRP A 112 4.88 9.27 5.81
CA TRP A 112 4.85 10.14 4.63
C TRP A 112 3.48 10.20 3.96
N ARG A 113 2.71 9.11 4.00
CA ARG A 113 1.32 9.11 3.53
C ARG A 113 0.48 10.08 4.36
N ARG A 114 0.64 10.07 5.69
CA ARG A 114 -0.02 11.03 6.58
C ARG A 114 0.33 12.47 6.22
N GLU A 115 1.61 12.75 5.95
CA GLU A 115 2.07 14.10 5.56
C GLU A 115 1.43 14.55 4.24
N VAL A 116 1.38 13.67 3.24
CA VAL A 116 0.73 13.98 1.96
C VAL A 116 -0.77 14.23 2.13
N MET A 117 -1.48 13.41 2.93
CA MET A 117 -2.90 13.62 3.21
C MET A 117 -3.14 14.92 3.99
N ARG A 118 -2.22 15.33 4.86
CA ARG A 118 -2.30 16.60 5.58
C ARG A 118 -2.17 17.80 4.64
N ARG A 119 -1.28 17.69 3.64
CA ARG A 119 -1.08 18.75 2.61
C ARG A 119 -2.22 18.78 1.59
N ASN A 120 -2.76 17.63 1.26
CA ASN A 120 -3.79 17.44 0.23
C ASN A 120 -4.98 16.64 0.79
N PRO A 121 -5.91 17.27 1.56
CA PRO A 121 -7.01 16.56 2.22
C PRO A 121 -7.97 15.83 1.27
N ASP A 122 -8.09 16.30 0.03
CA ASP A 122 -8.88 15.68 -1.04
C ASP A 122 -8.35 14.30 -1.48
N THR A 123 -7.15 13.93 -1.01
CA THR A 123 -6.53 12.62 -1.29
C THR A 123 -6.85 11.55 -0.24
N ILE A 124 -7.60 11.91 0.80
CA ILE A 124 -8.01 10.97 1.82
C ILE A 124 -9.00 9.98 1.22
N SER A 125 -8.69 8.70 1.31
CA SER A 125 -9.53 7.61 0.83
C SER A 125 -9.73 6.56 1.92
N ALA A 126 -10.94 5.99 1.99
CA ALA A 126 -11.27 4.92 2.94
C ALA A 126 -10.31 3.72 2.86
N ARG A 127 -9.77 3.43 1.67
CA ARG A 127 -8.77 2.36 1.50
C ARG A 127 -7.48 2.56 2.31
N TYR A 128 -7.12 3.81 2.63
CA TYR A 128 -5.94 4.10 3.46
C TYR A 128 -6.21 3.93 4.94
N LEU A 129 -7.47 3.89 5.35
CA LEU A 129 -7.90 3.59 6.71
C LEU A 129 -8.03 2.08 6.94
N ALA A 130 -8.19 1.29 5.89
CA ALA A 130 -8.35 -0.17 6.00
C ALA A 130 -7.20 -0.85 6.77
N PRO A 131 -5.90 -0.62 6.49
CA PRO A 131 -4.82 -1.23 7.25
C PRO A 131 -4.82 -0.90 8.75
N PRO A 132 -4.91 0.37 9.19
CA PRO A 132 -4.95 0.66 10.61
C PRO A 132 -6.22 0.11 11.29
N VAL A 133 -7.37 0.12 10.64
CA VAL A 133 -8.60 -0.47 11.18
C VAL A 133 -8.45 -1.98 11.32
N ALA A 134 -7.89 -2.67 10.31
CA ALA A 134 -7.62 -4.10 10.39
C ALA A 134 -6.66 -4.45 11.54
N VAL A 135 -5.56 -3.70 11.68
CA VAL A 135 -4.60 -3.92 12.79
C VAL A 135 -5.25 -3.70 14.16
N MET A 136 -6.03 -2.63 14.31
CA MET A 136 -6.76 -2.38 15.56
C MET A 136 -7.80 -3.48 15.83
N GLY A 137 -8.54 -3.93 14.82
CA GLY A 137 -9.51 -5.00 14.93
C GLY A 137 -8.86 -6.33 15.34
N ILE A 138 -7.73 -6.70 14.73
CA ILE A 138 -6.95 -7.90 15.05
C ILE A 138 -6.42 -7.79 16.50
N ALA A 139 -5.84 -6.67 16.88
CA ALA A 139 -5.31 -6.46 18.23
C ALA A 139 -6.42 -6.55 19.29
N ALA A 140 -7.52 -5.83 19.11
CA ALA A 140 -8.66 -5.86 20.00
C ALA A 140 -9.29 -7.26 20.09
N GLY A 141 -9.45 -7.92 18.95
CA GLY A 141 -9.97 -9.29 18.88
C GLY A 141 -9.07 -10.30 19.59
N THR A 142 -7.75 -10.19 19.41
CA THR A 142 -6.79 -11.04 20.12
C THR A 142 -6.85 -10.82 21.63
N LEU A 143 -6.87 -9.56 22.07
CA LEU A 143 -7.00 -9.24 23.51
C LEU A 143 -8.29 -9.79 24.10
N ALA A 144 -9.42 -9.66 23.40
CA ALA A 144 -10.71 -10.20 23.83
C ALA A 144 -10.67 -11.73 23.94
N ALA A 145 -10.10 -12.42 22.94
CA ALA A 145 -9.97 -13.88 22.95
C ALA A 145 -9.09 -14.36 24.11
N VAL A 146 -7.96 -13.70 24.37
CA VAL A 146 -7.07 -14.01 25.51
C VAL A 146 -7.80 -13.78 26.84
N ALA A 147 -8.51 -12.65 27.00
CA ALA A 147 -9.28 -12.39 28.21
C ALA A 147 -10.35 -13.46 28.47
N SER A 148 -11.02 -13.97 27.44
CA SER A 148 -11.95 -15.09 27.57
C SER A 148 -11.26 -16.37 28.06
N GLY A 149 -10.06 -16.68 27.55
CA GLY A 149 -9.27 -17.83 27.96
C GLY A 149 -8.77 -17.74 29.41
N LEU A 150 -8.61 -16.53 29.93
CA LEU A 150 -8.20 -16.26 31.33
C LEU A 150 -9.39 -16.20 32.32
N GLY A 151 -10.58 -16.65 31.93
CA GLY A 151 -11.75 -16.71 32.79
C GLY A 151 -12.74 -15.55 32.59
N GLY A 152 -12.56 -14.74 31.57
CA GLY A 152 -13.51 -13.68 31.17
C GLY A 152 -14.79 -14.24 30.54
N PRO A 153 -15.78 -13.37 30.28
CA PRO A 153 -17.03 -13.77 29.68
C PRO A 153 -16.84 -14.47 28.32
N ARG A 154 -17.55 -15.58 28.10
CA ARG A 154 -17.40 -16.43 26.89
C ARG A 154 -17.68 -15.69 25.58
N TRP A 155 -18.48 -14.65 25.58
CA TRP A 155 -18.72 -13.87 24.37
C TRP A 155 -17.46 -13.18 23.81
N LEU A 156 -16.46 -12.91 24.66
CA LEU A 156 -15.16 -12.38 24.24
C LEU A 156 -14.40 -13.33 23.33
N SER A 157 -14.71 -14.64 23.32
CA SER A 157 -14.09 -15.62 22.41
C SER A 157 -14.38 -15.30 20.93
N TRP A 158 -15.47 -14.62 20.64
CA TRP A 158 -15.77 -14.11 19.29
C TRP A 158 -14.71 -13.12 18.76
N GLY A 159 -13.93 -12.53 19.65
CA GLY A 159 -12.77 -11.73 19.27
C GLY A 159 -11.75 -12.49 18.43
N ALA A 160 -11.69 -13.83 18.53
CA ALA A 160 -10.81 -14.65 17.70
C ALA A 160 -11.16 -14.65 16.21
N VAL A 161 -12.38 -14.27 15.85
CA VAL A 161 -12.84 -14.24 14.45
C VAL A 161 -11.99 -13.27 13.60
N ALA A 162 -11.61 -12.11 14.16
CA ALA A 162 -10.82 -11.13 13.41
C ALA A 162 -9.40 -11.64 13.07
N PRO A 163 -8.57 -12.11 14.03
CA PRO A 163 -7.24 -12.61 13.73
C PRO A 163 -7.27 -13.91 12.91
N VAL A 164 -8.19 -14.84 13.20
CA VAL A 164 -8.31 -16.11 12.46
C VAL A 164 -8.80 -15.85 11.03
N GLY A 165 -9.81 -15.01 10.86
CA GLY A 165 -10.32 -14.64 9.54
C GLY A 165 -9.27 -13.94 8.69
N TYR A 166 -8.44 -13.08 9.28
CA TYR A 166 -7.33 -12.44 8.57
C TYR A 166 -6.29 -13.46 8.08
N VAL A 167 -5.85 -14.38 8.97
CA VAL A 167 -4.87 -15.42 8.61
C VAL A 167 -5.43 -16.35 7.53
N GLY A 168 -6.73 -16.65 7.56
CA GLY A 168 -7.37 -17.49 6.52
C GLY A 168 -7.60 -16.78 5.17
N ALA A 169 -7.54 -15.44 5.13
CA ALA A 169 -7.73 -14.64 3.92
C ALA A 169 -6.41 -14.30 3.20
N VAL A 170 -5.26 -14.45 3.88
CA VAL A 170 -3.91 -14.18 3.37
C VAL A 170 -3.20 -15.47 3.01
#